data_11cf858ef6a8f6dcc7bf539bbc3290c4
#
_entry.id   11cf858ef6a8f6dcc7bf539bbc3290c4
#
_cell.length_a   1.000
_cell.length_b   1.000
_cell.length_c   1.000
_cell.angle_alpha   90.00
_cell.angle_beta   90.00
_cell.angle_gamma   90.00
#
_symmetry.space_group_name_H-M   'P 1'
#
loop_
_entity.id
_entity.type
_entity.pdbx_description
1 polymer ?
#
loop_
_entity_poly.entity_id
_entity_poly.type
_entity_poly.pdbx_seq_one_letter_code
_entity_poly.pdbx_strand_id
1 'polypeptide(L)'
;MRKLFLLFALAVVLLTSASTAMAQTVNTSRYITLTVKKDSAIKLDFRAAVAATPVRIVSGSNTQDITVGTAWYNGNWPSTYTVTADASTMTVYGDITAFRCQQNGANLTALNVSQNTQLMELTCGSNNISSLDMSLNTKLCFKLRKRQKTN
;
A
#
# COMPACT_ATOMS: atom_id res chain seq x y z
N MET A 1 59.82 -28.92 40.99
CA MET A 1 59.48 -28.84 39.59
C MET A 1 57.98 -28.42 39.51
N ARG A 2 57.68 -27.12 39.33
CA ARG A 2 56.34 -26.60 39.23
C ARG A 2 55.98 -26.44 37.76
N LYS A 3 55.04 -27.23 37.27
CA LYS A 3 54.48 -27.08 35.88
C LYS A 3 53.52 -25.98 35.85
N LEU A 4 53.82 -24.89 35.10
CA LEU A 4 53.01 -23.75 34.84
C LEU A 4 52.03 -24.09 33.67
N PHE A 5 50.77 -24.26 33.95
CA PHE A 5 49.73 -24.41 32.91
C PHE A 5 49.33 -23.02 32.42
N LEU A 6 49.70 -22.66 31.19
CA LEU A 6 49.17 -21.49 30.48
C LEU A 6 47.77 -21.82 29.95
N LEU A 7 46.77 -21.23 30.54
CA LEU A 7 45.41 -21.22 29.97
C LEU A 7 45.32 -20.11 28.89
N PHE A 8 45.28 -20.53 27.63
CA PHE A 8 44.91 -19.65 26.52
C PHE A 8 43.39 -19.49 26.54
N ALA A 9 42.89 -18.36 27.02
CA ALA A 9 41.51 -17.99 26.85
C ALA A 9 41.32 -17.45 25.43
N LEU A 10 40.70 -18.23 24.56
CA LEU A 10 40.30 -17.84 23.23
C LEU A 10 39.03 -16.95 23.32
N ALA A 11 39.21 -15.64 23.30
CA ALA A 11 38.09 -14.69 23.22
C ALA A 11 37.52 -14.73 21.80
N VAL A 12 36.42 -15.44 21.62
CA VAL A 12 35.60 -15.36 20.40
C VAL A 12 34.83 -14.04 20.42
N VAL A 13 35.32 -13.04 19.71
CA VAL A 13 34.60 -11.82 19.46
C VAL A 13 33.51 -12.11 18.40
N LEU A 14 32.29 -12.35 18.87
CA LEU A 14 31.10 -12.36 18.01
C LEU A 14 30.83 -10.94 17.50
N LEU A 15 31.36 -10.63 16.31
CA LEU A 15 30.88 -9.46 15.57
C LEU A 15 29.42 -9.72 15.13
N THR A 16 28.46 -9.31 15.94
CA THR A 16 27.08 -9.15 15.47
C THR A 16 27.04 -7.94 14.55
N SER A 17 27.13 -8.17 13.24
CA SER A 17 26.80 -7.14 12.27
C SER A 17 25.30 -6.82 12.41
N ALA A 18 24.97 -5.80 13.20
CA ALA A 18 23.67 -5.20 13.17
C ALA A 18 23.52 -4.57 11.78
N SER A 19 22.87 -5.27 10.85
CA SER A 19 22.39 -4.66 9.62
C SER A 19 21.37 -3.62 10.02
N THR A 20 21.76 -2.34 10.01
CA THR A 20 20.80 -1.23 10.05
C THR A 20 19.96 -1.35 8.80
N ALA A 21 18.79 -1.98 8.91
CA ALA A 21 17.79 -1.93 7.87
C ALA A 21 17.44 -0.45 7.70
N MET A 22 17.95 0.16 6.63
CA MET A 22 17.56 1.52 6.25
C MET A 22 16.06 1.51 6.06
N ALA A 23 15.32 2.25 6.89
CA ALA A 23 13.89 2.38 6.75
C ALA A 23 13.61 2.92 5.35
N GLN A 24 12.96 2.11 4.53
CA GLN A 24 12.60 2.49 3.17
C GLN A 24 11.65 3.69 3.23
N THR A 25 11.99 4.78 2.55
CA THR A 25 11.15 5.98 2.49
C THR A 25 9.99 5.79 1.52
N VAL A 26 8.85 6.43 1.79
CA VAL A 26 7.69 6.43 0.90
C VAL A 26 8.07 7.04 -0.45
N ASN A 27 7.82 6.32 -1.54
CA ASN A 27 7.98 6.86 -2.89
C ASN A 27 6.82 7.79 -3.23
N THR A 28 7.05 9.10 -3.13
CA THR A 28 6.03 10.13 -3.41
C THR A 28 5.87 10.45 -4.91
N SER A 29 6.73 9.94 -5.78
CA SER A 29 6.59 10.09 -7.23
C SER A 29 5.56 9.12 -7.84
N ARG A 30 5.15 8.08 -7.09
CA ARG A 30 4.10 7.14 -7.45
C ARG A 30 2.91 7.30 -6.54
N TYR A 31 1.77 7.62 -7.12
CA TYR A 31 0.56 7.82 -6.32
C TYR A 31 -0.73 7.51 -7.09
N ILE A 32 -1.78 7.33 -6.33
CA ILE A 32 -3.17 7.18 -6.78
C ILE A 32 -3.98 8.25 -6.10
N THR A 33 -4.84 8.96 -6.84
CA THR A 33 -5.74 9.98 -6.29
C THR A 33 -7.19 9.52 -6.36
N LEU A 34 -7.91 9.67 -5.27
CA LEU A 34 -9.33 9.36 -5.13
C LEU A 34 -10.11 10.65 -4.87
N THR A 35 -11.25 10.84 -5.55
CA THR A 35 -12.25 11.82 -5.16
C THR A 35 -13.25 11.13 -4.25
N VAL A 36 -13.33 11.60 -3.02
CA VAL A 36 -14.07 10.97 -1.92
C VAL A 36 -15.02 11.97 -1.27
N LYS A 37 -16.03 11.44 -0.59
CA LYS A 37 -16.89 12.27 0.27
C LYS A 37 -16.15 12.57 1.57
N LYS A 38 -15.99 13.87 1.90
CA LYS A 38 -15.42 14.29 3.17
C LYS A 38 -16.18 13.66 4.34
N ASP A 39 -15.46 13.40 5.43
CA ASP A 39 -15.96 12.80 6.67
C ASP A 39 -16.50 11.36 6.51
N SER A 40 -16.24 10.73 5.37
CA SER A 40 -16.60 9.32 5.15
C SER A 40 -15.44 8.37 5.37
N ALA A 41 -15.77 7.15 5.81
CA ALA A 41 -14.82 6.06 5.94
C ALA A 41 -14.58 5.41 4.57
N ILE A 42 -13.36 5.45 4.07
CA ILE A 42 -12.94 4.88 2.78
C ILE A 42 -12.19 3.58 3.01
N LYS A 43 -12.69 2.51 2.42
CA LYS A 43 -12.11 1.16 2.48
C LYS A 43 -11.08 1.00 1.39
N LEU A 44 -9.85 0.62 1.78
CA LEU A 44 -8.71 0.45 0.89
C LEU A 44 -7.99 -0.85 1.22
N ASP A 45 -7.37 -1.45 0.20
CA ASP A 45 -6.47 -2.58 0.36
C ASP A 45 -5.34 -2.52 -0.67
N PHE A 46 -4.17 -3.03 -0.32
CA PHE A 46 -2.94 -2.84 -1.08
C PHE A 46 -2.12 -4.11 -1.13
N ARG A 47 -1.31 -4.21 -2.21
CA ARG A 47 -0.23 -5.17 -2.32
C ARG A 47 0.97 -4.50 -3.01
N ALA A 48 2.17 -4.87 -2.60
CA ALA A 48 3.41 -4.41 -3.19
C ALA A 48 4.21 -5.57 -3.79
N ALA A 49 5.23 -5.25 -4.58
CA ALA A 49 6.16 -6.26 -5.11
C ALA A 49 7.18 -6.72 -4.06
N VAL A 50 7.45 -5.87 -3.06
CA VAL A 50 8.42 -6.12 -1.99
C VAL A 50 7.72 -6.06 -0.64
N ALA A 51 8.11 -6.95 0.28
CA ALA A 51 7.60 -6.93 1.65
C ALA A 51 8.03 -5.65 2.38
N ALA A 52 7.21 -5.21 3.33
CA ALA A 52 7.45 -4.00 4.13
C ALA A 52 7.57 -2.71 3.31
N THR A 53 6.92 -2.64 2.13
CA THR A 53 6.87 -1.42 1.31
C THR A 53 6.11 -0.31 2.05
N PRO A 54 6.73 0.87 2.26
CA PRO A 54 6.06 1.99 2.92
C PRO A 54 5.06 2.64 1.98
N VAL A 55 3.88 2.93 2.51
CA VAL A 55 2.78 3.60 1.81
C VAL A 55 2.23 4.70 2.72
N ARG A 56 1.94 5.86 2.14
CA ARG A 56 1.34 7.00 2.84
C ARG A 56 0.00 7.34 2.23
N ILE A 57 -1.01 7.46 3.07
CA ILE A 57 -2.35 7.89 2.69
C ILE A 57 -2.58 9.29 3.26
N VAL A 58 -2.96 10.25 2.42
CA VAL A 58 -3.17 11.64 2.80
C VAL A 58 -4.57 12.08 2.37
N SER A 59 -5.33 12.71 3.27
CA SER A 59 -6.59 13.37 2.96
C SER A 59 -6.74 14.59 3.87
N GLY A 60 -6.59 15.80 3.30
CA GLY A 60 -6.53 17.03 4.09
C GLY A 60 -5.38 17.03 5.09
N SER A 61 -5.68 17.23 6.37
CA SER A 61 -4.71 17.13 7.47
C SER A 61 -4.47 15.70 7.94
N ASN A 62 -5.33 14.75 7.57
CA ASN A 62 -5.18 13.34 7.96
C ASN A 62 -4.09 12.66 7.12
N THR A 63 -3.07 12.16 7.79
CA THR A 63 -1.97 11.41 7.19
C THR A 63 -1.79 10.09 7.93
N GLN A 64 -1.79 9.00 7.20
CA GLN A 64 -1.58 7.65 7.73
C GLN A 64 -0.43 6.97 6.99
N ASP A 65 0.63 6.60 7.70
CA ASP A 65 1.72 5.77 7.19
C ASP A 65 1.46 4.32 7.55
N ILE A 66 1.59 3.45 6.55
CA ILE A 66 1.39 2.01 6.66
C ILE A 66 2.52 1.25 5.98
N THR A 67 2.62 -0.03 6.27
CA THR A 67 3.54 -0.96 5.62
C THR A 67 2.75 -2.02 4.88
N VAL A 68 3.05 -2.21 3.60
CA VAL A 68 2.33 -3.10 2.68
C VAL A 68 3.17 -4.33 2.34
N GLY A 69 2.55 -5.50 2.37
CA GLY A 69 3.16 -6.78 2.04
C GLY A 69 2.99 -7.18 0.56
N THR A 70 3.50 -8.37 0.23
CA THR A 70 3.45 -8.96 -1.11
C THR A 70 2.17 -9.78 -1.38
N ALA A 71 1.35 -10.01 -0.36
CA ALA A 71 0.10 -10.74 -0.44
C ALA A 71 -1.07 -9.86 -0.01
N TRP A 72 -2.29 -10.21 -0.47
CA TRP A 72 -3.50 -9.67 0.12
C TRP A 72 -3.60 -10.13 1.57
N TYR A 73 -3.85 -9.18 2.47
CA TYR A 73 -4.04 -9.52 3.87
C TYR A 73 -5.24 -10.48 4.00
N ASN A 74 -5.00 -11.68 4.52
CA ASN A 74 -5.95 -12.78 4.70
C ASN A 74 -6.81 -13.17 3.48
N GLY A 75 -6.50 -12.66 2.28
CA GLY A 75 -7.23 -12.96 1.05
C GLY A 75 -8.70 -12.54 1.04
N ASN A 76 -9.22 -12.01 2.13
CA ASN A 76 -10.62 -11.70 2.35
C ASN A 76 -10.90 -10.19 2.25
N TRP A 77 -12.05 -9.87 1.65
CA TRP A 77 -12.70 -8.58 1.72
C TRP A 77 -13.74 -8.60 2.87
N PRO A 78 -13.92 -7.58 3.68
CA PRO A 78 -13.56 -6.17 3.46
C PRO A 78 -12.10 -5.85 3.78
N SER A 79 -11.66 -4.71 3.24
CA SER A 79 -10.30 -4.21 3.24
C SER A 79 -9.66 -4.11 4.61
N THR A 80 -8.35 -4.23 4.59
CA THR A 80 -7.48 -4.12 5.77
C THR A 80 -7.45 -2.71 6.35
N TYR A 81 -7.64 -1.70 5.50
CA TYR A 81 -7.51 -0.30 5.89
C TYR A 81 -8.83 0.45 5.70
N THR A 82 -9.25 1.15 6.74
CA THR A 82 -10.35 2.10 6.68
C THR A 82 -9.83 3.45 7.11
N VAL A 83 -9.88 4.43 6.19
CA VAL A 83 -9.34 5.77 6.40
C VAL A 83 -10.47 6.79 6.32
N THR A 84 -10.62 7.62 7.36
CA THR A 84 -11.58 8.72 7.33
C THR A 84 -11.02 9.85 6.46
N ALA A 85 -11.80 10.27 5.47
CA ALA A 85 -11.43 11.35 4.57
C ALA A 85 -11.64 12.71 5.25
N ASP A 86 -10.57 13.48 5.44
CA ASP A 86 -10.64 14.85 5.98
C ASP A 86 -10.83 15.90 4.88
N ALA A 87 -10.72 15.51 3.62
CA ALA A 87 -10.96 16.34 2.45
C ALA A 87 -11.72 15.58 1.37
N SER A 88 -12.17 16.28 0.32
CA SER A 88 -12.78 15.66 -0.86
C SER A 88 -11.79 14.90 -1.75
N THR A 89 -10.49 15.01 -1.46
CA THR A 89 -9.42 14.29 -2.15
C THR A 89 -8.62 13.47 -1.16
N MET A 90 -8.31 12.23 -1.56
CA MET A 90 -7.40 11.34 -0.85
C MET A 90 -6.32 10.89 -1.82
N THR A 91 -5.05 10.93 -1.40
CA THR A 91 -3.90 10.50 -2.20
C THR A 91 -3.15 9.37 -1.49
N VAL A 92 -2.86 8.31 -2.22
CA VAL A 92 -2.09 7.16 -1.76
C VAL A 92 -0.75 7.17 -2.47
N TYR A 93 0.33 7.36 -1.73
CA TYR A 93 1.71 7.36 -2.21
C TYR A 93 2.39 6.03 -1.89
N GLY A 94 3.23 5.54 -2.81
CA GLY A 94 4.06 4.36 -2.58
C GLY A 94 4.15 3.41 -3.78
N ASP A 95 5.07 2.46 -3.67
CA ASP A 95 5.35 1.45 -4.71
C ASP A 95 4.37 0.26 -4.62
N ILE A 96 3.06 0.55 -4.75
CA ILE A 96 2.02 -0.47 -4.76
C ILE A 96 1.82 -1.05 -6.16
N THR A 97 1.65 -2.36 -6.24
CA THR A 97 1.42 -3.11 -7.49
C THR A 97 -0.01 -3.61 -7.62
N ALA A 98 -0.78 -3.64 -6.54
CA ALA A 98 -2.19 -3.96 -6.57
C ALA A 98 -2.98 -3.07 -5.61
N PHE A 99 -4.14 -2.62 -6.06
CA PHE A 99 -5.00 -1.69 -5.33
C PHE A 99 -6.47 -2.12 -5.38
N ARG A 100 -7.12 -2.14 -4.22
CA ARG A 100 -8.56 -2.36 -4.08
C ARG A 100 -9.18 -1.20 -3.32
N CYS A 101 -10.22 -0.62 -3.90
CA CYS A 101 -11.05 0.43 -3.29
C CYS A 101 -12.54 0.18 -3.54
N GLN A 102 -12.93 -1.08 -3.66
CA GLN A 102 -14.32 -1.47 -3.94
C GLN A 102 -15.25 -1.24 -2.72
N GLN A 103 -16.57 -1.21 -2.96
CA GLN A 103 -17.62 -1.15 -1.93
C GLN A 103 -17.58 0.13 -1.05
N ASN A 104 -17.16 1.25 -1.62
CA ASN A 104 -17.32 2.57 -0.99
C ASN A 104 -18.59 3.30 -1.45
N GLY A 105 -19.33 2.75 -2.42
CA GLY A 105 -20.61 3.30 -2.88
C GLY A 105 -20.47 4.74 -3.38
N ALA A 106 -21.35 5.62 -2.90
CA ALA A 106 -21.35 7.04 -3.23
C ALA A 106 -20.21 7.83 -2.56
N ASN A 107 -19.44 7.20 -1.65
CA ASN A 107 -18.32 7.87 -0.97
C ASN A 107 -17.06 7.92 -1.83
N LEU A 108 -17.01 7.20 -2.96
CA LEU A 108 -15.91 7.23 -3.93
C LEU A 108 -16.47 7.47 -5.34
N THR A 109 -16.17 8.65 -5.89
CA THR A 109 -16.78 9.15 -7.14
C THR A 109 -15.82 9.25 -8.31
N ALA A 110 -14.49 9.36 -8.05
CA ALA A 110 -13.49 9.33 -9.10
C ALA A 110 -12.20 8.66 -8.60
N LEU A 111 -11.45 8.12 -9.54
CA LEU A 111 -10.17 7.47 -9.30
C LEU A 111 -9.21 7.82 -10.44
N ASN A 112 -8.00 8.27 -10.09
CA ASN A 112 -6.92 8.52 -11.03
C ASN A 112 -5.71 7.64 -10.65
N VAL A 113 -5.33 6.74 -11.53
CA VAL A 113 -4.23 5.78 -11.37
C VAL A 113 -3.05 6.07 -12.29
N SER A 114 -3.11 7.14 -13.08
CA SER A 114 -2.13 7.46 -14.14
C SER A 114 -0.69 7.60 -13.64
N GLN A 115 -0.51 8.04 -12.39
CA GLN A 115 0.81 8.22 -11.77
C GLN A 115 1.37 6.94 -11.14
N ASN A 116 0.60 5.86 -11.11
CA ASN A 116 1.09 4.54 -10.69
C ASN A 116 1.17 3.57 -11.87
N THR A 117 2.13 3.78 -12.76
CA THR A 117 2.34 2.96 -13.98
C THR A 117 2.80 1.52 -13.68
N GLN A 118 3.13 1.20 -12.42
CA GLN A 118 3.51 -0.15 -12.00
C GLN A 118 2.33 -0.98 -11.51
N LEU A 119 1.12 -0.41 -11.53
CA LEU A 119 -0.09 -1.10 -11.09
C LEU A 119 -0.39 -2.30 -12.00
N MET A 120 -0.51 -3.49 -11.40
CA MET A 120 -0.76 -4.76 -12.08
C MET A 120 -2.19 -5.28 -11.84
N GLU A 121 -2.78 -4.90 -10.72
CA GLU A 121 -4.15 -5.29 -10.35
C GLU A 121 -4.92 -4.10 -9.78
N LEU A 122 -6.15 -3.89 -10.27
CA LEU A 122 -7.05 -2.86 -9.81
C LEU A 122 -8.46 -3.42 -9.61
N THR A 123 -9.03 -3.24 -8.43
CA THR A 123 -10.42 -3.59 -8.13
C THR A 123 -11.14 -2.38 -7.52
N CYS A 124 -12.06 -1.78 -8.28
CA CYS A 124 -12.79 -0.57 -7.90
C CYS A 124 -14.31 -0.67 -8.09
N GLY A 125 -14.85 -1.88 -8.11
CA GLY A 125 -16.28 -2.13 -8.29
C GLY A 125 -17.13 -1.66 -7.10
N SER A 126 -18.45 -1.51 -7.32
CA SER A 126 -19.41 -1.08 -6.27
C SER A 126 -19.09 0.30 -5.69
N ASN A 127 -18.66 1.22 -6.53
CA ASN A 127 -18.46 2.65 -6.27
C ASN A 127 -19.30 3.47 -7.25
N ASN A 128 -19.31 4.79 -7.09
CA ASN A 128 -19.99 5.73 -8.01
C ASN A 128 -18.98 6.39 -8.97
N ILE A 129 -18.01 5.63 -9.48
CA ILE A 129 -17.01 6.12 -10.43
C ILE A 129 -17.63 6.14 -11.83
N SER A 130 -17.76 7.34 -12.43
CA SER A 130 -18.35 7.54 -13.75
C SER A 130 -17.42 7.13 -14.89
N SER A 131 -16.13 7.42 -14.78
CA SER A 131 -15.11 7.10 -15.77
C SER A 131 -13.79 6.75 -15.11
N LEU A 132 -12.98 5.93 -15.79
CA LEU A 132 -11.65 5.54 -15.31
C LEU A 132 -10.73 5.41 -16.53
N ASP A 133 -9.70 6.25 -16.57
CA ASP A 133 -8.62 6.14 -17.57
C ASP A 133 -7.49 5.27 -17.02
N MET A 134 -7.14 4.23 -17.77
CA MET A 134 -6.05 3.29 -17.45
C MET A 134 -5.02 3.22 -18.58
N SER A 135 -5.03 4.16 -19.53
CA SER A 135 -4.16 4.15 -20.71
C SER A 135 -2.68 4.09 -20.39
N LEU A 136 -2.26 4.67 -19.26
CA LEU A 136 -0.86 4.67 -18.80
C LEU A 136 -0.50 3.44 -17.93
N ASN A 137 -1.49 2.64 -17.53
CA ASN A 137 -1.28 1.47 -16.67
C ASN A 137 -1.11 0.20 -17.52
N THR A 138 -0.11 0.16 -18.38
CA THR A 138 0.11 -0.91 -19.37
C THR A 138 0.43 -2.27 -18.76
N LYS A 139 0.75 -2.31 -17.44
CA LYS A 139 1.00 -3.55 -16.69
C LYS A 139 -0.24 -4.17 -16.05
N LEU A 140 -1.41 -3.50 -16.16
CA LEU A 140 -2.64 -4.03 -15.59
C LEU A 140 -3.02 -5.37 -16.28
N CYS A 141 -2.89 -6.46 -15.51
CA CYS A 141 -3.42 -7.77 -15.86
C CYS A 141 -4.87 -7.84 -15.37
N PHE A 142 -5.83 -7.86 -16.27
CA PHE A 142 -7.26 -7.67 -16.07
C PHE A 142 -7.87 -8.32 -14.81
N LYS A 143 -8.56 -7.47 -13.99
CA LYS A 143 -9.84 -7.82 -13.37
C LYS A 143 -10.65 -6.57 -13.03
N LEU A 144 -11.19 -5.90 -14.05
CA LEU A 144 -12.32 -5.00 -13.85
C LEU A 144 -13.57 -5.85 -13.56
N ARG A 145 -13.89 -6.10 -12.30
CA ARG A 145 -15.26 -6.46 -11.92
C ARG A 145 -16.10 -5.17 -11.83
N LYS A 146 -16.50 -4.64 -12.98
CA LYS A 146 -17.68 -3.76 -13.04
C LYS A 146 -18.89 -4.64 -12.77
N ARG A 147 -19.44 -4.63 -11.56
CA ARG A 147 -20.87 -4.90 -11.40
C ARG A 147 -21.59 -3.64 -11.86
N GLN A 148 -22.05 -3.63 -13.09
CA GLN A 148 -23.08 -2.66 -13.52
C GLN A 148 -24.32 -2.88 -12.65
N LYS A 149 -24.89 -1.80 -12.11
CA LYS A 149 -26.28 -1.80 -11.68
C LYS A 149 -27.13 -2.14 -12.90
N THR A 150 -27.76 -3.30 -12.91
CA THR A 150 -28.97 -3.51 -13.72
C THR A 150 -30.07 -2.70 -13.06
N ASN A 151 -30.63 -1.74 -13.80
CA ASN A 151 -31.89 -1.06 -13.44
C ASN A 151 -33.02 -2.07 -13.32
#